data_0e4b26865fdc5f6cee2aae525f8643be
#
_entry.id   0e4b26865fdc5f6cee2aae525f8643be
#
_cell.length_a   1.000
_cell.length_b   1.000
_cell.length_c   1.000
_cell.angle_alpha   90.00
_cell.angle_beta   90.00
_cell.angle_gamma   90.00
#
_symmetry.space_group_name_H-M   'P 1'
#
loop_
_entity.id
_entity.type
_entity.pdbx_description
1 polymer ?
#
loop_
_entity_poly.entity_id
_entity_poly.type
_entity_poly.pdbx_seq_one_letter_code
_entity_poly.pdbx_strand_id
1 'polypeptide(L)'
;MSELHRSIEAILMVVDEPVSETTLATVLERPEVEIAQALNELIESYAERGFELKKINGGWRFYSHPDQASVVEKFVLDGQQSRLTQAALETLAVIAYRQPISRARVSAIRGVNVEAVMKTLVNRGLVEESGEIGRAHV
;
A
#
# COMPACT_ATOMS: atom_id res chain seq x y z
N MET A 1 -15.15 -22.61 -10.24
CA MET A 1 -14.37 -22.20 -9.05
C MET A 1 -15.22 -22.40 -7.81
N SER A 2 -14.69 -23.08 -6.81
CA SER A 2 -15.43 -23.39 -5.59
C SER A 2 -15.37 -22.23 -4.58
N GLU A 3 -16.19 -22.35 -3.52
CA GLU A 3 -16.15 -21.40 -2.42
C GLU A 3 -14.79 -21.41 -1.71
N LEU A 4 -14.16 -22.58 -1.61
CA LEU A 4 -12.83 -22.70 -1.03
C LEU A 4 -11.80 -21.88 -1.82
N HIS A 5 -11.82 -21.96 -3.15
CA HIS A 5 -10.95 -21.15 -4.01
C HIS A 5 -11.16 -19.67 -3.76
N ARG A 6 -12.41 -19.24 -3.71
CA ARG A 6 -12.76 -17.83 -3.48
C ARG A 6 -12.30 -17.32 -2.11
N SER A 7 -12.47 -18.17 -1.08
CA SER A 7 -12.02 -17.81 0.27
C SER A 7 -10.51 -17.67 0.35
N ILE A 8 -9.77 -18.56 -0.28
CA ILE A 8 -8.30 -18.46 -0.36
C ILE A 8 -7.89 -17.19 -1.07
N GLU A 9 -8.51 -16.90 -2.22
CA GLU A 9 -8.22 -15.67 -2.96
C GLU A 9 -8.45 -14.42 -2.12
N ALA A 10 -9.55 -14.37 -1.38
CA ALA A 10 -9.88 -13.23 -0.54
C ALA A 10 -8.83 -12.98 0.55
N ILE A 11 -8.35 -14.06 1.19
CA ILE A 11 -7.32 -13.96 2.21
C ILE A 11 -6.00 -13.48 1.59
N LEU A 12 -5.60 -14.08 0.46
CA LEU A 12 -4.36 -13.73 -0.21
C LEU A 12 -4.36 -12.30 -0.76
N MET A 13 -5.54 -11.75 -1.02
CA MET A 13 -5.66 -10.38 -1.49
C MET A 13 -5.36 -9.34 -0.40
N VAL A 14 -5.59 -9.66 0.86
CA VAL A 14 -5.45 -8.71 1.97
C VAL A 14 -4.16 -8.87 2.76
N VAL A 15 -3.42 -9.97 2.55
CA VAL A 15 -2.17 -10.19 3.30
C VAL A 15 -1.03 -9.37 2.71
N ASP A 16 -0.14 -8.91 3.57
CA ASP A 16 1.10 -8.23 3.18
C ASP A 16 2.34 -9.13 3.36
N GLU A 17 2.15 -10.31 3.92
CA GLU A 17 3.19 -11.32 4.11
C GLU A 17 2.72 -12.67 3.59
N PRO A 18 3.63 -13.56 3.16
CA PRO A 18 3.25 -14.91 2.74
C PRO A 18 2.52 -15.68 3.83
N VAL A 19 1.52 -16.47 3.44
CA VAL A 19 0.68 -17.26 4.36
C VAL A 19 0.89 -18.74 4.11
N SER A 20 1.10 -19.50 5.18
CA SER A 20 1.30 -20.95 5.09
C SER A 20 -0.02 -21.70 4.84
N GLU A 21 0.12 -22.92 4.30
CA GLU A 21 -1.02 -23.82 4.13
C GLU A 21 -1.67 -24.13 5.49
N THR A 22 -0.87 -24.30 6.53
CA THR A 22 -1.34 -24.55 7.89
C THR A 22 -2.24 -23.42 8.39
N THR A 23 -1.84 -22.18 8.18
CA THR A 23 -2.64 -21.01 8.56
C THR A 23 -3.96 -20.99 7.79
N LEU A 24 -3.92 -21.20 6.48
CA LEU A 24 -5.12 -21.24 5.66
C LEU A 24 -6.05 -22.36 6.10
N ALA A 25 -5.50 -23.54 6.39
CA ALA A 25 -6.28 -24.69 6.87
C ALA A 25 -6.98 -24.37 8.19
N THR A 26 -6.28 -23.74 9.11
CA THR A 26 -6.83 -23.36 10.42
C THR A 26 -7.93 -22.32 10.28
N VAL A 27 -7.70 -21.26 9.53
CA VAL A 27 -8.67 -20.17 9.35
C VAL A 27 -9.93 -20.65 8.62
N LEU A 28 -9.74 -21.46 7.59
CA LEU A 28 -10.87 -21.93 6.76
C LEU A 28 -11.50 -23.23 7.27
N GLU A 29 -10.95 -23.80 8.32
CA GLU A 29 -11.42 -25.05 8.93
C GLU A 29 -11.52 -26.18 7.91
N ARG A 30 -10.48 -26.33 7.10
CA ARG A 30 -10.37 -27.38 6.07
C ARG A 30 -9.04 -28.10 6.20
N PRO A 31 -8.98 -29.38 5.82
CA PRO A 31 -7.72 -30.13 5.84
C PRO A 31 -6.65 -29.50 4.95
N GLU A 32 -5.38 -29.57 5.38
CA GLU A 32 -4.28 -29.02 4.60
C GLU A 32 -4.20 -29.61 3.19
N VAL A 33 -4.55 -30.87 3.01
CA VAL A 33 -4.51 -31.51 1.70
C VAL A 33 -5.51 -30.87 0.73
N GLU A 34 -6.66 -30.44 1.22
CA GLU A 34 -7.64 -29.72 0.40
C GLU A 34 -7.15 -28.31 0.07
N ILE A 35 -6.50 -27.66 1.01
CA ILE A 35 -5.89 -26.34 0.78
C ILE A 35 -4.80 -26.43 -0.29
N ALA A 36 -3.91 -27.41 -0.19
CA ALA A 36 -2.83 -27.61 -1.16
C ALA A 36 -3.39 -27.88 -2.57
N GLN A 37 -4.43 -28.70 -2.66
CA GLN A 37 -5.07 -29.00 -3.94
C GLN A 37 -5.71 -27.73 -4.54
N ALA A 38 -6.43 -26.98 -3.72
CA ALA A 38 -7.06 -25.73 -4.17
C ALA A 38 -6.03 -24.70 -4.65
N LEU A 39 -4.92 -24.58 -3.94
CA LEU A 39 -3.83 -23.67 -4.35
C LEU A 39 -3.24 -24.06 -5.70
N ASN A 40 -3.02 -25.36 -5.93
CA ASN A 40 -2.51 -25.84 -7.23
C ASN A 40 -3.51 -25.58 -8.36
N GLU A 41 -4.78 -25.74 -8.10
CA GLU A 41 -5.83 -25.42 -9.09
C GLU A 41 -5.89 -23.92 -9.40
N LEU A 42 -5.71 -23.08 -8.36
CA LEU A 42 -5.64 -21.63 -8.55
C LEU A 42 -4.43 -21.21 -9.40
N ILE A 43 -3.27 -21.83 -9.16
CA ILE A 43 -2.07 -21.53 -9.96
C ILE A 43 -2.36 -21.74 -11.45
N GLU A 44 -2.98 -22.86 -11.80
CA GLU A 44 -3.32 -23.17 -13.18
C GLU A 44 -4.33 -22.18 -13.76
N SER A 45 -5.28 -21.73 -12.96
CA SER A 45 -6.31 -20.78 -13.40
C SER A 45 -5.76 -19.39 -13.70
N TYR A 46 -4.56 -19.07 -13.22
CA TYR A 46 -3.92 -17.77 -13.42
C TYR A 46 -2.88 -17.76 -14.55
N ALA A 47 -2.85 -18.80 -15.39
CA ALA A 47 -1.80 -18.97 -16.41
C ALA A 47 -1.62 -17.77 -17.35
N GLU A 48 -2.70 -17.04 -17.66
CA GLU A 48 -2.65 -15.91 -18.59
C GLU A 48 -2.93 -14.57 -17.92
N ARG A 49 -2.71 -14.49 -16.60
CA ARG A 49 -2.94 -13.27 -15.85
C ARG A 49 -1.65 -12.48 -15.65
N GLY A 50 -1.79 -11.20 -15.35
CA GLY A 50 -0.66 -10.34 -15.02
C GLY A 50 -0.08 -10.58 -13.62
N PHE A 51 -0.63 -11.51 -12.88
CA PHE A 51 -0.17 -11.91 -11.55
C PHE A 51 -0.07 -13.43 -11.48
N GLU A 52 0.69 -13.91 -10.51
CA GLU A 52 0.83 -15.33 -10.25
C GLU A 52 0.77 -15.63 -8.75
N LEU A 53 0.48 -16.88 -8.42
CA LEU A 53 0.46 -17.36 -7.04
C LEU A 53 1.70 -18.23 -6.84
N LYS A 54 2.54 -17.88 -5.86
CA LYS A 54 3.79 -18.58 -5.58
C LYS A 54 3.94 -18.92 -4.12
N LYS A 55 4.62 -20.05 -3.90
CA LYS A 55 5.06 -20.47 -2.57
C LYS A 55 6.55 -20.15 -2.43
N ILE A 56 6.87 -19.28 -1.49
CA ILE A 56 8.25 -18.89 -1.20
C ILE A 56 8.47 -19.03 0.30
N ASN A 57 9.50 -19.79 0.69
CA ASN A 57 9.82 -20.05 2.10
C ASN A 57 8.63 -20.58 2.91
N GLY A 58 7.85 -21.48 2.31
CA GLY A 58 6.71 -22.09 2.97
C GLY A 58 5.44 -21.24 3.02
N GLY A 59 5.46 -20.05 2.48
CA GLY A 59 4.30 -19.15 2.46
C GLY A 59 3.81 -18.85 1.07
N TRP A 60 2.50 -18.70 0.94
CA TRP A 60 1.83 -18.39 -0.31
C TRP A 60 1.49 -16.91 -0.40
N ARG A 61 1.68 -16.34 -1.58
CA ARG A 61 1.36 -14.93 -1.84
C ARG A 61 1.18 -14.70 -3.33
N PHE A 62 0.41 -13.66 -3.69
CA PHE A 62 0.36 -13.18 -5.06
C PHE A 62 1.57 -12.30 -5.36
N TYR A 63 2.09 -12.46 -6.58
CA TYR A 63 3.18 -11.65 -7.12
C TYR A 63 2.81 -11.22 -8.52
N SER A 64 3.33 -10.08 -8.97
CA SER A 64 3.18 -9.71 -10.38
C SER A 64 3.87 -10.74 -11.25
N HIS A 65 3.30 -11.01 -12.43
CA HIS A 65 3.88 -11.98 -13.36
C HIS A 65 5.21 -11.45 -13.91
N PRO A 66 6.26 -12.30 -14.01
CA PRO A 66 7.56 -11.87 -14.49
C PRO A 66 7.56 -11.22 -15.87
N ASP A 67 6.66 -11.63 -16.76
CA ASP A 67 6.58 -11.04 -18.11
C ASP A 67 6.05 -9.60 -18.08
N GLN A 68 5.52 -9.14 -16.94
CA GLN A 68 5.06 -7.77 -16.74
C GLN A 68 6.07 -6.93 -15.92
N ALA A 69 7.28 -7.45 -15.71
CA ALA A 69 8.29 -6.78 -14.90
C ALA A 69 8.61 -5.37 -15.39
N SER A 70 8.66 -5.15 -16.70
CA SER A 70 8.94 -3.82 -17.28
C SER A 70 7.87 -2.79 -16.93
N VAL A 71 6.61 -3.20 -16.99
CA VAL A 71 5.47 -2.32 -16.65
C VAL A 71 5.47 -1.99 -15.17
N VAL A 72 5.72 -3.00 -14.32
CA VAL A 72 5.78 -2.82 -12.87
C VAL A 72 6.93 -1.89 -12.49
N GLU A 73 8.10 -2.08 -13.10
CA GLU A 73 9.27 -1.24 -12.88
C GLU A 73 8.98 0.22 -13.22
N LYS A 74 8.35 0.46 -14.37
CA LYS A 74 7.95 1.80 -14.78
C LYS A 74 7.03 2.46 -13.77
N PHE A 75 6.04 1.72 -13.28
CA PHE A 75 5.12 2.22 -12.26
C PHE A 75 5.84 2.57 -10.97
N VAL A 76 6.76 1.72 -10.51
CA VAL A 76 7.53 1.95 -9.30
C VAL A 76 8.43 3.20 -9.45
N LEU A 77 9.06 3.37 -10.60
CA LEU A 77 9.89 4.54 -10.88
C LEU A 77 9.05 5.83 -10.90
N ASP A 78 7.87 5.79 -11.53
CA ASP A 78 6.94 6.92 -11.52
C ASP A 78 6.49 7.24 -10.09
N GLY A 79 6.25 6.21 -9.27
CA GLY A 79 5.93 6.36 -7.86
C GLY A 79 7.06 7.01 -7.07
N GLN A 80 8.30 6.70 -7.40
CA GLN A 80 9.47 7.34 -6.77
C GLN A 80 9.57 8.82 -7.15
N GLN A 81 9.22 9.16 -8.37
CA GLN A 81 9.16 10.56 -8.81
C GLN A 81 8.09 11.36 -8.07
N SER A 82 7.09 10.68 -7.52
CA SER A 82 6.03 11.27 -6.73
C SER A 82 6.39 11.45 -5.26
N ARG A 83 7.64 11.16 -4.84
CA ARG A 83 8.08 11.39 -3.47
C ARG A 83 8.03 12.87 -3.14
N LEU A 84 7.84 13.16 -1.86
CA LEU A 84 7.81 14.53 -1.40
C LEU A 84 9.11 15.24 -1.75
N THR A 85 9.00 16.47 -2.25
CA THR A 85 10.15 17.33 -2.49
C THR A 85 10.80 17.72 -1.16
N GLN A 86 12.03 18.23 -1.21
CA GLN A 86 12.71 18.74 -0.02
C GLN A 86 11.89 19.86 0.64
N ALA A 87 11.29 20.73 -0.16
CA ALA A 87 10.42 21.79 0.35
C ALA A 87 9.20 21.24 1.09
N ALA A 88 8.58 20.19 0.56
CA ALA A 88 7.44 19.54 1.21
C ALA A 88 7.83 18.86 2.52
N LEU A 89 8.99 18.18 2.56
CA LEU A 89 9.52 17.55 3.76
C LEU A 89 9.82 18.59 4.85
N GLU A 90 10.45 19.70 4.49
CA GLU A 90 10.75 20.77 5.43
C GLU A 90 9.47 21.42 6.00
N THR A 91 8.46 21.61 5.15
CA THR A 91 7.17 22.14 5.58
C THR A 91 6.46 21.18 6.53
N LEU A 92 6.46 19.88 6.20
CA LEU A 92 5.89 18.85 7.06
C LEU A 92 6.58 18.85 8.43
N ALA A 93 7.90 18.98 8.47
CA ALA A 93 8.66 19.05 9.72
C ALA A 93 8.26 20.25 10.57
N VAL A 94 8.07 21.43 9.96
CA VAL A 94 7.62 22.63 10.67
C VAL A 94 6.25 22.37 11.32
N ILE A 95 5.31 21.78 10.57
CA ILE A 95 3.98 21.49 11.07
C ILE A 95 4.04 20.47 12.22
N ALA A 96 4.78 19.37 12.04
CA ALA A 96 4.92 18.33 13.06
C ALA A 96 5.47 18.87 14.37
N TYR A 97 6.42 19.80 14.29
CA TYR A 97 7.08 20.37 15.46
C TYR A 97 6.24 21.42 16.18
N ARG A 98 5.42 22.15 15.44
CA ARG A 98 4.69 23.33 15.96
C ARG A 98 3.18 23.19 15.95
N GLN A 99 2.68 22.03 15.61
CA GLN A 99 1.24 21.79 15.52
C GLN A 99 0.48 22.06 16.82
N PRO A 100 -0.76 22.60 16.79
CA PRO A 100 -1.42 23.12 15.60
C PRO A 100 -0.84 24.50 15.21
N ILE A 101 -0.72 24.74 13.91
CA ILE A 101 -0.09 25.95 13.39
C ILE A 101 -0.88 26.46 12.17
N SER A 102 -1.00 27.78 12.03
CA SER A 102 -1.68 28.38 10.88
C SER A 102 -0.83 28.34 9.63
N ARG A 103 -1.46 28.35 8.45
CA ARG A 103 -0.73 28.42 7.16
C ARG A 103 0.14 29.65 7.08
N ALA A 104 -0.37 30.81 7.55
CA ALA A 104 0.39 32.05 7.55
C ALA A 104 1.66 31.92 8.39
N ARG A 105 1.58 31.25 9.53
CA ARG A 105 2.74 31.04 10.40
C ARG A 105 3.76 30.09 9.77
N VAL A 106 3.27 29.03 9.09
CA VAL A 106 4.13 28.11 8.35
C VAL A 106 4.88 28.87 7.26
N SER A 107 4.19 29.71 6.49
CA SER A 107 4.82 30.54 5.46
C SER A 107 5.85 31.49 6.05
N ALA A 108 5.56 32.11 7.19
CA ALA A 108 6.48 33.01 7.86
C ALA A 108 7.75 32.28 8.31
N ILE A 109 7.62 31.10 8.90
CA ILE A 109 8.76 30.32 9.36
C ILE A 109 9.59 29.82 8.17
N ARG A 110 8.95 29.34 7.13
CA ARG A 110 9.64 28.88 5.92
C ARG A 110 10.21 30.02 5.08
N GLY A 111 9.69 31.24 5.21
CA GLY A 111 10.12 32.38 4.42
C GLY A 111 9.65 32.36 2.97
N VAL A 112 8.68 31.49 2.62
CA VAL A 112 8.15 31.33 1.27
C VAL A 112 6.65 31.02 1.32
N ASN A 113 5.97 31.18 0.19
CA ASN A 113 4.59 30.79 0.06
C ASN A 113 4.49 29.27 0.03
N VAL A 114 3.70 28.68 0.95
CA VAL A 114 3.59 27.21 1.11
C VAL A 114 2.27 26.66 0.62
N GLU A 115 1.42 27.44 -0.08
CA GLU A 115 0.08 26.99 -0.49
C GLU A 115 0.09 25.71 -1.32
N ALA A 116 0.95 25.61 -2.34
CA ALA A 116 1.05 24.42 -3.19
C ALA A 116 1.55 23.22 -2.39
N VAL A 117 2.52 23.41 -1.51
CA VAL A 117 3.09 22.37 -0.66
C VAL A 117 2.04 21.89 0.34
N MET A 118 1.30 22.81 0.96
CA MET A 118 0.21 22.47 1.90
C MET A 118 -0.84 21.61 1.22
N LYS A 119 -1.24 21.98 0.00
CA LYS A 119 -2.21 21.20 -0.78
C LYS A 119 -1.71 19.77 -1.02
N THR A 120 -0.45 19.61 -1.37
CA THR A 120 0.17 18.28 -1.55
C THR A 120 0.12 17.48 -0.26
N LEU A 121 0.49 18.05 0.86
CA LEU A 121 0.51 17.35 2.15
C LEU A 121 -0.89 16.95 2.61
N VAL A 122 -1.88 17.81 2.42
CA VAL A 122 -3.28 17.51 2.76
C VAL A 122 -3.82 16.41 1.85
N ASN A 123 -3.58 16.49 0.53
CA ASN A 123 -4.06 15.51 -0.43
C ASN A 123 -3.44 14.12 -0.20
N ARG A 124 -2.24 14.05 0.34
CA ARG A 124 -1.59 12.78 0.68
C ARG A 124 -1.96 12.26 2.08
N GLY A 125 -2.81 12.99 2.81
CA GLY A 125 -3.23 12.59 4.15
C GLY A 125 -2.15 12.71 5.22
N LEU A 126 -1.06 13.43 4.95
CA LEU A 126 0.03 13.63 5.90
C LEU A 126 -0.24 14.77 6.87
N VAL A 127 -1.10 15.70 6.49
CA VAL A 127 -1.51 16.85 7.28
C VAL A 127 -3.02 16.98 7.23
N GLU A 128 -3.63 17.29 8.37
CA GLU A 128 -5.05 17.63 8.44
C GLU A 128 -5.18 19.09 8.86
N GLU A 129 -6.19 19.75 8.33
CA GLU A 129 -6.55 21.07 8.77
C GLU A 129 -7.71 20.95 9.76
N SER A 130 -7.56 21.56 10.92
CA SER A 130 -8.63 21.56 11.93
C SER A 130 -9.76 22.49 11.52
N GLY A 131 -10.94 22.34 12.16
CA GLY A 131 -12.12 23.15 11.90
C GLY A 131 -11.95 24.64 12.16
N GLU A 132 -10.87 25.06 12.83
CA GLU A 132 -10.49 26.45 12.94
C GLU A 132 -9.71 26.87 11.71
N ILE A 133 -10.06 28.02 11.17
CA ILE A 133 -9.53 28.52 9.91
C ILE A 133 -8.00 28.55 9.92
N GLY A 134 -7.39 27.79 8.99
CA GLY A 134 -5.98 27.89 8.69
C GLY A 134 -5.04 27.12 9.62
N ARG A 135 -5.52 26.29 10.53
CA ARG A 135 -4.66 25.51 11.40
C ARG A 135 -4.43 24.11 10.85
N ALA A 136 -3.17 23.68 10.88
CA ALA A 136 -2.74 22.38 10.36
C ALA A 136 -2.05 21.55 11.45
N HIS A 137 -2.21 20.22 11.34
CA HIS A 137 -1.52 19.24 12.20
C HIS A 137 -1.27 17.94 11.42
N VAL A 138 -0.29 17.20 11.87
CA VAL A 138 0.04 15.89 11.31
C VAL A 138 -0.82 14.78 11.88
#